data_cbeeb02eb61a99e939ad54b19cec0dba
#
_entry.id   cbeeb02eb61a99e939ad54b19cec0dba
#
_cell.length_a   1.000
_cell.length_b   1.000
_cell.length_c   1.000
_cell.angle_alpha   90.00
_cell.angle_beta   90.00
_cell.angle_gamma   90.00
#
_symmetry.space_group_name_H-M   'P 1'
#
loop_
_entity.id
_entity.type
_entity.pdbx_description
1 polymer ?
#
loop_
_entity_poly.entity_id
_entity_poly.type
_entity_poly.pdbx_seq_one_letter_code
_entity_poly.pdbx_strand_id
1 'polypeptide(L)'
;MPAFVAGELVAVIRIDHHHAVAFRHFAREFSRHHFSICLFFFHNAPNIEIHHPAAFYNIYFSNMENAKTVKQSQVETRDIVHPSDVNAYNFVFGGHMMSLLDKAACIAAYTHARRRVTTISIDNVRFFKPATIGTILTIKASVNRVFNTSLEVGLKVIGVHPQVSWQPEVICHAYMTFVALDESGKPTPIPSIIPETEDEIRRFEEAEIRREARKKLAEQLSSK
;
A
#
# COMPACT_ATOMS: atom_id res chain seq x y z
N MET A 1 11.86 -11.39 40.61
CA MET A 1 11.29 -11.56 39.28
C MET A 1 11.31 -10.20 38.62
N PRO A 2 12.17 -9.92 37.63
CA PRO A 2 12.17 -8.64 36.93
C PRO A 2 11.19 -8.72 35.75
N ALA A 3 10.40 -7.65 35.61
CA ALA A 3 9.47 -7.42 34.53
C ALA A 3 10.25 -7.23 33.20
N PHE A 4 9.92 -8.02 32.18
CA PHE A 4 10.40 -7.83 30.82
C PHE A 4 9.62 -6.66 30.19
N VAL A 5 10.30 -5.56 29.96
CA VAL A 5 9.85 -4.48 29.08
C VAL A 5 10.10 -4.95 27.64
N ALA A 6 9.05 -5.03 26.82
CA ALA A 6 9.16 -5.33 25.40
C ALA A 6 9.84 -4.14 24.69
N GLY A 7 11.14 -4.25 24.45
CA GLY A 7 11.90 -3.34 23.61
C GLY A 7 11.72 -3.72 22.14
N GLU A 8 11.38 -2.76 21.31
CA GLU A 8 11.34 -2.90 19.86
C GLU A 8 12.74 -3.28 19.33
N LEU A 9 12.84 -4.50 18.79
CA LEU A 9 14.05 -4.94 18.09
C LEU A 9 13.90 -4.57 16.62
N VAL A 10 14.41 -3.42 16.23
CA VAL A 10 14.53 -3.01 14.82
C VAL A 10 15.83 -3.62 14.29
N ALA A 11 15.73 -4.81 13.67
CA ALA A 11 16.83 -5.35 12.89
C ALA A 11 16.82 -4.65 11.50
N VAL A 12 17.67 -3.64 11.33
CA VAL A 12 17.92 -3.02 10.02
C VAL A 12 18.90 -3.90 9.26
N ILE A 13 18.41 -4.83 8.45
CA ILE A 13 19.25 -5.52 7.46
C ILE A 13 19.43 -4.55 6.30
N ARG A 14 20.57 -3.88 6.26
CA ARG A 14 20.98 -3.07 5.11
C ARG A 14 21.51 -4.02 4.03
N ILE A 15 20.62 -4.53 3.20
CA ILE A 15 20.98 -5.31 2.01
C ILE A 15 21.05 -4.31 0.85
N ASP A 16 22.14 -4.27 0.10
CA ASP A 16 22.20 -3.45 -1.10
C ASP A 16 21.20 -3.97 -2.16
N HIS A 17 20.90 -3.11 -3.14
CA HIS A 17 19.82 -3.36 -4.10
C HIS A 17 20.01 -4.67 -4.91
N HIS A 18 21.24 -5.06 -5.22
CA HIS A 18 21.56 -6.28 -5.97
C HIS A 18 21.33 -7.56 -5.15
N HIS A 19 21.68 -7.56 -3.87
CA HIS A 19 21.50 -8.70 -2.99
C HIS A 19 20.03 -8.90 -2.57
N ALA A 20 19.23 -7.82 -2.47
CA ALA A 20 17.81 -7.91 -2.17
C ALA A 20 17.01 -8.59 -3.28
N VAL A 21 17.33 -8.35 -4.55
CA VAL A 21 16.68 -8.99 -5.70
C VAL A 21 17.08 -10.49 -5.79
N ALA A 22 18.34 -10.82 -5.59
CA ALA A 22 18.83 -12.20 -5.57
C ALA A 22 18.20 -13.01 -4.43
N PHE A 23 18.04 -12.42 -3.23
CA PHE A 23 17.39 -13.05 -2.08
C PHE A 23 15.90 -13.31 -2.32
N ARG A 24 15.20 -12.40 -2.99
CA ARG A 24 13.77 -12.59 -3.35
C ARG A 24 13.56 -13.70 -4.37
N HIS A 25 14.44 -13.83 -5.34
CA HIS A 25 14.39 -14.90 -6.34
C HIS A 25 14.68 -16.27 -5.71
N PHE A 26 15.67 -16.32 -4.85
CA PHE A 26 16.09 -17.50 -4.11
C PHE A 26 15.02 -17.99 -3.13
N ALA A 27 14.35 -17.11 -2.39
CA ALA A 27 13.29 -17.46 -1.45
C ALA A 27 12.02 -18.05 -2.12
N ARG A 28 11.81 -17.80 -3.42
CA ARG A 28 10.69 -18.39 -4.19
C ARG A 28 10.92 -19.83 -4.62
N GLU A 29 12.17 -20.27 -4.79
CA GLU A 29 12.51 -21.59 -5.37
C GLU A 29 12.81 -22.68 -4.32
N PHE A 30 12.98 -22.31 -3.04
CA PHE A 30 13.45 -23.27 -2.04
C PHE A 30 12.43 -23.61 -0.93
N SER A 31 12.23 -24.92 -0.73
CA SER A 31 11.40 -25.47 0.38
C SER A 31 12.08 -25.28 1.75
N ARG A 32 11.29 -25.40 2.82
CA ARG A 32 11.71 -25.22 4.24
C ARG A 32 13.02 -25.93 4.65
N HIS A 33 13.42 -27.01 3.95
CA HIS A 33 14.63 -27.79 4.28
C HIS A 33 15.93 -27.12 3.83
N HIS A 34 15.89 -26.21 2.85
CA HIS A 34 17.10 -25.57 2.32
C HIS A 34 17.44 -24.25 3.01
N PHE A 35 16.55 -23.73 3.83
CA PHE A 35 16.75 -22.45 4.51
C PHE A 35 17.82 -22.53 5.64
N SER A 36 18.00 -23.68 6.28
CA SER A 36 19.10 -23.89 7.23
C SER A 36 20.49 -23.70 6.59
N ILE A 37 20.63 -24.03 5.32
CA ILE A 37 21.85 -23.85 4.55
C ILE A 37 22.07 -22.35 4.23
N CYS A 38 21.00 -21.61 3.96
CA CYS A 38 21.06 -20.16 3.72
C CYS A 38 21.48 -19.38 4.97
N LEU A 39 20.97 -19.76 6.14
CA LEU A 39 21.37 -19.17 7.42
C LEU A 39 22.87 -19.36 7.68
N PHE A 40 23.42 -20.53 7.29
CA PHE A 40 24.84 -20.84 7.41
C PHE A 40 25.72 -19.95 6.52
N PHE A 41 25.28 -19.63 5.29
CA PHE A 41 25.99 -18.72 4.40
C PHE A 41 25.94 -17.26 4.89
N PHE A 42 24.83 -16.82 5.48
CA PHE A 42 24.70 -15.46 6.03
C PHE A 42 25.43 -15.31 7.37
N HIS A 43 25.55 -16.37 8.17
CA HIS A 43 26.31 -16.35 9.44
C HIS A 43 27.81 -16.15 9.23
N ASN A 44 28.35 -16.50 8.07
CA ASN A 44 29.75 -16.33 7.70
C ASN A 44 30.02 -15.06 6.87
N ALA A 45 29.02 -14.21 6.63
CA ALA A 45 29.22 -12.92 5.99
C ALA A 45 29.73 -11.90 7.01
N PRO A 46 30.86 -11.23 6.77
CA PRO A 46 31.39 -10.23 7.70
C PRO A 46 30.37 -9.08 7.82
N ASN A 47 29.96 -8.78 9.05
CA ASN A 47 29.05 -7.69 9.47
C ASN A 47 27.53 -7.99 9.54
N ILE A 48 27.10 -9.24 9.72
CA ILE A 48 25.69 -9.55 10.02
C ILE A 48 25.61 -10.22 11.39
N GLU A 49 25.17 -9.48 12.41
CA GLU A 49 24.78 -10.03 13.73
C GLU A 49 23.30 -10.35 13.75
N ILE A 50 22.96 -11.64 13.87
CA ILE A 50 21.56 -12.11 13.98
C ILE A 50 21.29 -12.48 15.43
N HIS A 51 20.60 -11.61 16.16
CA HIS A 51 20.11 -11.91 17.50
C HIS A 51 18.71 -12.53 17.44
N HIS A 52 18.57 -13.76 17.91
CA HIS A 52 17.33 -14.58 18.01
C HIS A 52 16.68 -15.03 16.68
N PRO A 53 17.20 -16.08 16.03
CA PRO A 53 16.70 -16.56 14.74
C PRO A 53 15.28 -17.17 14.78
N ALA A 54 14.84 -17.79 15.86
CA ALA A 54 13.58 -18.54 15.89
C ALA A 54 12.31 -17.64 15.91
N ALA A 55 12.32 -16.52 16.63
CA ALA A 55 11.18 -15.60 16.67
C ALA A 55 11.04 -14.82 15.36
N PHE A 56 12.16 -14.42 14.76
CA PHE A 56 12.22 -13.77 13.46
C PHE A 56 11.74 -14.69 12.34
N TYR A 57 12.12 -15.94 12.39
CA TYR A 57 11.72 -17.00 11.48
C TYR A 57 10.20 -17.18 11.44
N ASN A 58 9.55 -17.31 12.58
CA ASN A 58 8.11 -17.55 12.66
C ASN A 58 7.27 -16.35 12.19
N ILE A 59 7.67 -15.12 12.54
CA ILE A 59 6.95 -13.91 12.14
C ILE A 59 7.13 -13.62 10.64
N TYR A 60 8.34 -13.78 10.11
CA TYR A 60 8.63 -13.50 8.71
C TYR A 60 7.96 -14.53 7.79
N PHE A 61 8.01 -15.82 8.13
CA PHE A 61 7.41 -16.89 7.33
C PHE A 61 5.89 -16.93 7.41
N SER A 62 5.27 -16.70 8.56
CA SER A 62 3.81 -16.64 8.67
C SER A 62 3.22 -15.48 7.85
N ASN A 63 3.94 -14.37 7.73
CA ASN A 63 3.54 -13.24 6.90
C ASN A 63 3.81 -13.47 5.39
N MET A 64 4.80 -14.29 5.02
CA MET A 64 5.09 -14.63 3.63
C MET A 64 4.19 -15.73 3.05
N GLU A 65 3.73 -16.66 3.86
CA GLU A 65 2.86 -17.76 3.42
C GLU A 65 1.51 -17.27 2.87
N ASN A 66 1.07 -16.07 3.29
CA ASN A 66 -0.15 -15.40 2.84
C ASN A 66 0.10 -14.11 2.06
N ALA A 67 1.36 -13.80 1.70
CA ALA A 67 1.69 -12.59 0.97
C ALA A 67 1.04 -12.58 -0.43
N LYS A 68 0.54 -11.43 -0.85
CA LYS A 68 -0.15 -11.24 -2.12
C LYS A 68 0.60 -10.26 -3.01
N THR A 69 0.55 -10.47 -4.32
CA THR A 69 1.11 -9.50 -5.27
C THR A 69 0.22 -8.26 -5.38
N VAL A 70 0.79 -7.15 -5.82
CA VAL A 70 0.03 -5.91 -6.07
C VAL A 70 -1.11 -6.16 -7.05
N LYS A 71 -0.87 -6.98 -8.08
CA LYS A 71 -1.85 -7.36 -9.09
C LYS A 71 -3.14 -7.94 -8.49
N GLN A 72 -3.05 -8.69 -7.39
CA GLN A 72 -4.21 -9.28 -6.72
C GLN A 72 -5.09 -8.26 -5.99
N SER A 73 -4.61 -7.02 -5.80
CA SER A 73 -5.35 -5.91 -5.21
C SER A 73 -5.80 -4.87 -6.24
N GLN A 74 -5.40 -5.02 -7.51
CA GLN A 74 -5.74 -4.07 -8.56
C GLN A 74 -7.24 -4.05 -8.83
N VAL A 75 -7.78 -2.82 -8.88
CA VAL A 75 -9.18 -2.54 -9.18
C VAL A 75 -9.23 -1.46 -10.25
N GLU A 76 -10.08 -1.64 -11.22
CA GLU A 76 -10.43 -0.62 -12.19
C GLU A 76 -11.96 -0.45 -12.17
N THR A 77 -12.41 0.78 -11.88
CA THR A 77 -13.82 1.16 -11.99
C THR A 77 -13.98 2.25 -13.03
N ARG A 78 -15.15 2.33 -13.63
CA ARG A 78 -15.47 3.37 -14.60
C ARG A 78 -16.75 4.08 -14.22
N ASP A 79 -16.78 5.36 -14.51
CA ASP A 79 -17.93 6.22 -14.30
C ASP A 79 -18.02 7.24 -15.44
N ILE A 80 -19.17 7.86 -15.63
CA ILE A 80 -19.37 8.95 -16.57
C ILE A 80 -19.86 10.17 -15.80
N VAL A 81 -19.31 11.34 -16.09
CA VAL A 81 -19.68 12.58 -15.42
C VAL A 81 -21.06 13.03 -15.88
N HIS A 82 -22.00 13.04 -14.94
CA HIS A 82 -23.37 13.52 -15.14
C HIS A 82 -23.53 15.01 -14.79
N PRO A 83 -24.61 15.67 -15.24
CA PRO A 83 -24.92 17.05 -14.84
C PRO A 83 -25.07 17.25 -13.31
N SER A 84 -25.48 16.22 -12.58
CA SER A 84 -25.56 16.22 -11.10
C SER A 84 -24.22 16.21 -10.39
N ASP A 85 -23.15 15.87 -11.08
CA ASP A 85 -21.82 15.62 -10.49
C ASP A 85 -20.90 16.83 -10.58
N VAL A 86 -21.36 17.91 -11.23
CA VAL A 86 -20.55 19.09 -11.49
C VAL A 86 -20.88 20.27 -10.59
N ASN A 87 -19.89 21.12 -10.39
CA ASN A 87 -20.01 22.38 -9.68
C ASN A 87 -20.55 23.49 -10.62
N ALA A 88 -20.68 24.73 -10.10
CA ALA A 88 -21.15 25.89 -10.85
C ALA A 88 -20.30 26.25 -12.09
N TYR A 89 -19.10 25.70 -12.21
CA TYR A 89 -18.19 25.88 -13.36
C TYR A 89 -18.25 24.73 -14.36
N ASN A 90 -19.23 23.81 -14.22
CA ASN A 90 -19.37 22.58 -15.03
C ASN A 90 -18.17 21.61 -14.94
N PHE A 91 -17.41 21.65 -13.86
CA PHE A 91 -16.37 20.68 -13.54
C PHE A 91 -16.82 19.73 -12.45
N VAL A 92 -16.38 18.48 -12.49
CA VAL A 92 -16.68 17.50 -11.45
C VAL A 92 -16.42 18.11 -10.07
N PHE A 93 -17.44 18.02 -9.22
CA PHE A 93 -17.33 18.47 -7.83
C PHE A 93 -16.32 17.61 -7.07
N GLY A 94 -15.38 18.27 -6.36
CA GLY A 94 -14.31 17.56 -5.64
C GLY A 94 -14.83 16.51 -4.67
N GLY A 95 -15.94 16.76 -3.99
CA GLY A 95 -16.58 15.78 -3.10
C GLY A 95 -17.11 14.55 -3.83
N HIS A 96 -17.65 14.71 -5.05
CA HIS A 96 -18.07 13.58 -5.89
C HIS A 96 -16.84 12.75 -6.28
N MET A 97 -15.76 13.40 -6.76
CA MET A 97 -14.50 12.70 -7.06
C MET A 97 -13.97 11.94 -5.85
N MET A 98 -13.98 12.54 -4.67
CA MET A 98 -13.55 11.89 -3.42
C MET A 98 -14.38 10.64 -3.12
N SER A 99 -15.70 10.68 -3.35
CA SER A 99 -16.58 9.51 -3.18
C SER A 99 -16.21 8.37 -4.13
N LEU A 100 -15.90 8.68 -5.40
CA LEU A 100 -15.46 7.68 -6.38
C LEU A 100 -14.12 7.07 -5.98
N LEU A 101 -13.17 7.90 -5.54
CA LEU A 101 -11.85 7.47 -5.08
C LEU A 101 -11.96 6.56 -3.85
N ASP A 102 -12.75 6.96 -2.84
CA ASP A 102 -12.90 6.18 -1.60
C ASP A 102 -13.52 4.80 -1.87
N LYS A 103 -14.54 4.74 -2.73
CA LYS A 103 -15.15 3.46 -3.15
C LYS A 103 -14.14 2.53 -3.82
N ALA A 104 -13.39 3.04 -4.80
CA ALA A 104 -12.40 2.23 -5.53
C ALA A 104 -11.25 1.78 -4.60
N ALA A 105 -10.78 2.67 -3.72
CA ALA A 105 -9.75 2.34 -2.73
C ALA A 105 -10.23 1.32 -1.71
N CYS A 106 -11.47 1.45 -1.22
CA CYS A 106 -12.08 0.50 -0.29
C CYS A 106 -12.16 -0.91 -0.92
N ILE A 107 -12.56 -1.01 -2.20
CA ILE A 107 -12.61 -2.30 -2.91
C ILE A 107 -11.21 -2.91 -3.00
N ALA A 108 -10.17 -2.13 -3.35
CA ALA A 108 -8.79 -2.60 -3.42
C ALA A 108 -8.28 -3.07 -2.05
N ALA A 109 -8.52 -2.27 -1.00
CA ALA A 109 -8.15 -2.59 0.37
C ALA A 109 -8.84 -3.86 0.87
N TYR A 110 -10.15 -3.98 0.64
CA TYR A 110 -10.95 -5.15 1.03
C TYR A 110 -10.51 -6.41 0.28
N THR A 111 -10.26 -6.30 -1.03
CA THR A 111 -9.78 -7.41 -1.87
C THR A 111 -8.44 -7.95 -1.37
N HIS A 112 -7.55 -7.07 -0.94
CA HIS A 112 -6.26 -7.48 -0.37
C HIS A 112 -6.41 -8.04 1.04
N ALA A 113 -7.02 -7.30 1.95
CA ALA A 113 -7.10 -7.65 3.37
C ALA A 113 -7.99 -8.88 3.66
N ARG A 114 -9.03 -9.12 2.81
CA ARG A 114 -10.09 -10.14 3.03
C ARG A 114 -10.76 -10.00 4.40
N ARG A 115 -10.82 -8.79 4.93
CA ARG A 115 -11.40 -8.41 6.23
C ARG A 115 -12.08 -7.06 6.10
N ARG A 116 -12.87 -6.67 7.10
CA ARG A 116 -13.42 -5.31 7.17
C ARG A 116 -12.28 -4.30 7.17
N VAL A 117 -12.43 -3.24 6.40
CA VAL A 117 -11.47 -2.14 6.35
C VAL A 117 -12.21 -0.83 6.57
N THR A 118 -11.51 0.14 7.17
CA THR A 118 -12.02 1.50 7.34
C THR A 118 -10.98 2.51 6.88
N THR A 119 -11.44 3.55 6.19
CA THR A 119 -10.60 4.67 5.77
C THR A 119 -10.21 5.47 7.01
N ILE A 120 -8.93 5.72 7.22
CA ILE A 120 -8.43 6.52 8.35
C ILE A 120 -7.73 7.80 7.91
N SER A 121 -7.24 7.85 6.67
CA SER A 121 -6.60 9.04 6.13
C SER A 121 -6.77 9.09 4.62
N ILE A 122 -6.98 10.29 4.11
CA ILE A 122 -6.97 10.60 2.69
C ILE A 122 -5.87 11.63 2.49
N ASP A 123 -4.81 11.20 1.81
CA ASP A 123 -3.61 12.00 1.70
C ASP A 123 -3.40 12.48 0.27
N ASN A 124 -2.90 13.70 0.16
CA ASN A 124 -2.29 14.22 -1.05
C ASN A 124 -3.15 14.07 -2.32
N VAL A 125 -4.45 14.36 -2.23
CA VAL A 125 -5.32 14.40 -3.42
C VAL A 125 -4.86 15.55 -4.30
N ARG A 126 -4.41 15.23 -5.51
CA ARG A 126 -3.91 16.23 -6.46
C ARG A 126 -4.68 16.14 -7.76
N PHE A 127 -5.38 17.23 -8.09
CA PHE A 127 -6.07 17.41 -9.36
C PHE A 127 -5.11 18.07 -10.37
N PHE A 128 -5.03 17.48 -11.57
CA PHE A 128 -4.17 17.98 -12.66
C PHE A 128 -4.98 18.64 -13.75
N LYS A 129 -6.18 18.10 -14.03
CA LYS A 129 -7.09 18.61 -15.04
C LYS A 129 -8.54 18.54 -14.56
N PRO A 130 -9.40 19.45 -15.00
CA PRO A 130 -10.83 19.35 -14.75
C PRO A 130 -11.43 18.23 -15.61
N ALA A 131 -12.46 17.57 -15.08
CA ALA A 131 -13.34 16.69 -15.86
C ALA A 131 -14.71 17.35 -16.00
N THR A 132 -15.24 17.39 -17.24
CA THR A 132 -16.51 18.02 -17.59
C THR A 132 -17.60 16.98 -17.82
N ILE A 133 -18.86 17.41 -17.93
CA ILE A 133 -20.00 16.54 -18.23
C ILE A 133 -19.70 15.72 -19.49
N GLY A 134 -19.98 14.41 -19.43
CA GLY A 134 -19.72 13.45 -20.50
C GLY A 134 -18.31 12.86 -20.51
N THR A 135 -17.39 13.33 -19.64
CA THR A 135 -16.09 12.68 -19.46
C THR A 135 -16.28 11.28 -18.89
N ILE A 136 -15.68 10.29 -19.52
CA ILE A 136 -15.58 8.92 -19.00
C ILE A 136 -14.37 8.87 -18.08
N LEU A 137 -14.60 8.60 -16.81
CA LEU A 137 -13.57 8.46 -15.79
C LEU A 137 -13.20 6.99 -15.61
N THR A 138 -11.91 6.67 -15.67
CA THR A 138 -11.36 5.36 -15.30
C THR A 138 -10.56 5.55 -14.03
N ILE A 139 -11.03 4.95 -12.94
CA ILE A 139 -10.40 5.01 -11.62
C ILE A 139 -9.62 3.70 -11.41
N LYS A 140 -8.31 3.80 -11.30
CA LYS A 140 -7.41 2.67 -11.02
C LYS A 140 -6.94 2.77 -9.58
N ALA A 141 -7.07 1.67 -8.84
CA ALA A 141 -6.63 1.56 -7.45
C ALA A 141 -5.81 0.28 -7.24
N SER A 142 -4.78 0.35 -6.40
CA SER A 142 -4.02 -0.81 -5.97
C SER A 142 -3.37 -0.56 -4.61
N VAL A 143 -3.13 -1.62 -3.84
CA VAL A 143 -2.38 -1.52 -2.59
C VAL A 143 -0.91 -1.25 -2.92
N ASN A 144 -0.37 -0.15 -2.38
CA ASN A 144 1.05 0.18 -2.51
C ASN A 144 1.89 -0.52 -1.43
N ARG A 145 1.42 -0.52 -0.17
CA ARG A 145 2.15 -1.08 0.97
C ARG A 145 1.22 -1.51 2.10
N VAL A 146 1.60 -2.55 2.81
CA VAL A 146 0.99 -3.01 4.07
C VAL A 146 1.95 -2.69 5.21
N PHE A 147 1.41 -2.20 6.35
CA PHE A 147 2.15 -1.79 7.55
C PHE A 147 1.78 -2.58 8.81
N ASN A 148 1.38 -3.80 8.73
CA ASN A 148 0.84 -4.68 9.76
C ASN A 148 -0.69 -4.67 9.79
N THR A 149 -1.35 -3.75 10.50
CA THR A 149 -2.83 -3.64 10.58
C THR A 149 -3.41 -2.60 9.63
N SER A 150 -2.57 -1.80 9.00
CA SER A 150 -2.96 -0.78 8.03
C SER A 150 -2.30 -0.99 6.67
N LEU A 151 -2.89 -0.43 5.64
CA LEU A 151 -2.35 -0.46 4.28
C LEU A 151 -2.62 0.88 3.58
N GLU A 152 -1.75 1.21 2.62
CA GLU A 152 -1.94 2.35 1.74
C GLU A 152 -2.41 1.88 0.36
N VAL A 153 -3.46 2.53 -0.15
CA VAL A 153 -3.94 2.38 -1.53
C VAL A 153 -3.56 3.61 -2.32
N GLY A 154 -2.90 3.40 -3.47
CA GLY A 154 -2.66 4.44 -4.46
C GLY A 154 -3.77 4.46 -5.50
N LEU A 155 -4.19 5.66 -5.92
CA LEU A 155 -5.25 5.88 -6.89
C LEU A 155 -4.78 6.78 -8.03
N LYS A 156 -5.26 6.47 -9.23
CA LYS A 156 -5.08 7.28 -10.42
C LYS A 156 -6.39 7.34 -11.19
N VAL A 157 -6.85 8.55 -11.48
CA VAL A 157 -8.03 8.79 -12.32
C VAL A 157 -7.57 9.26 -13.70
N ILE A 158 -8.07 8.61 -14.71
CA ILE A 158 -7.86 8.93 -16.13
C ILE A 158 -9.22 9.32 -16.73
N GLY A 159 -9.27 10.43 -17.42
CA GLY A 159 -10.46 10.92 -18.11
C GLY A 159 -10.31 10.84 -19.63
N VAL A 160 -11.39 10.49 -20.31
CA VAL A 160 -11.52 10.58 -21.76
C VAL A 160 -12.84 11.27 -22.05
N HIS A 161 -12.85 12.32 -22.88
CA HIS A 161 -14.07 13.00 -23.29
C HIS A 161 -14.38 12.69 -24.76
N PRO A 162 -15.30 11.75 -25.07
CA PRO A 162 -15.53 11.22 -26.42
C PRO A 162 -15.90 12.28 -27.47
N GLN A 163 -16.59 13.36 -27.06
CA GLN A 163 -17.01 14.44 -27.96
C GLN A 163 -15.89 15.48 -28.19
N VAL A 164 -14.80 15.45 -27.43
CA VAL A 164 -13.69 16.42 -27.53
C VAL A 164 -12.43 15.72 -28.04
N SER A 165 -12.03 14.64 -27.35
CA SER A 165 -10.83 13.89 -27.70
C SER A 165 -10.87 12.49 -27.06
N TRP A 166 -10.46 11.48 -27.82
CA TRP A 166 -10.24 10.11 -27.30
C TRP A 166 -8.89 9.95 -26.60
N GLN A 167 -8.09 11.02 -26.49
CA GLN A 167 -6.80 10.95 -25.80
C GLN A 167 -7.04 10.88 -24.28
N PRO A 168 -6.47 9.88 -23.58
CA PRO A 168 -6.59 9.77 -22.13
C PRO A 168 -5.77 10.84 -21.43
N GLU A 169 -6.35 11.50 -20.44
CA GLU A 169 -5.70 12.50 -19.63
C GLU A 169 -5.75 12.15 -18.15
N VAL A 170 -4.66 12.41 -17.42
CA VAL A 170 -4.64 12.20 -15.97
C VAL A 170 -5.41 13.34 -15.30
N ILE A 171 -6.50 12.98 -14.61
CA ILE A 171 -7.37 13.91 -13.91
C ILE A 171 -6.90 14.12 -12.47
N CYS A 172 -6.62 13.01 -11.76
CA CYS A 172 -6.33 13.06 -10.33
C CYS A 172 -5.44 11.89 -9.90
N HIS A 173 -4.60 12.15 -8.89
CA HIS A 173 -3.94 11.12 -8.08
C HIS A 173 -4.32 11.30 -6.62
N ALA A 174 -4.40 10.20 -5.87
CA ALA A 174 -4.62 10.22 -4.44
C ALA A 174 -3.96 9.02 -3.75
N TYR A 175 -3.75 9.17 -2.45
CA TYR A 175 -3.33 8.07 -1.56
C TYR A 175 -4.28 8.02 -0.37
N MET A 176 -4.71 6.81 -0.02
CA MET A 176 -5.64 6.59 1.09
C MET A 176 -5.11 5.49 1.99
N THR A 177 -5.22 5.69 3.29
CA THR A 177 -4.80 4.71 4.29
C THR A 177 -6.04 4.06 4.93
N PHE A 178 -6.02 2.74 4.98
CA PHE A 178 -7.05 1.90 5.59
C PHE A 178 -6.48 1.11 6.75
N VAL A 179 -7.33 0.83 7.75
CA VAL A 179 -7.05 -0.13 8.81
C VAL A 179 -8.00 -1.32 8.66
N ALA A 180 -7.44 -2.52 8.77
CA ALA A 180 -8.23 -3.75 8.81
C ALA A 180 -8.73 -4.01 10.23
N LEU A 181 -10.00 -4.41 10.34
CA LEU A 181 -10.67 -4.67 11.60
C LEU A 181 -11.14 -6.12 11.68
N ASP A 182 -11.04 -6.69 12.87
CA ASP A 182 -11.64 -7.98 13.21
C ASP A 182 -13.16 -7.86 13.45
N GLU A 183 -13.80 -8.96 13.83
CA GLU A 183 -15.24 -9.00 14.12
C GLU A 183 -15.63 -8.10 15.31
N SER A 184 -14.72 -7.88 16.24
CA SER A 184 -14.91 -7.00 17.41
C SER A 184 -14.63 -5.52 17.11
N GLY A 185 -14.22 -5.18 15.87
CA GLY A 185 -13.87 -3.83 15.47
C GLY A 185 -12.44 -3.41 15.86
N LYS A 186 -11.58 -4.32 16.28
CA LYS A 186 -10.18 -4.03 16.63
C LYS A 186 -9.26 -4.20 15.44
N PRO A 187 -8.17 -3.39 15.35
CA PRO A 187 -7.16 -3.54 14.32
C PRO A 187 -6.56 -4.94 14.28
N THR A 188 -6.50 -5.55 13.09
CA THR A 188 -6.01 -6.91 12.88
C THR A 188 -4.97 -6.98 11.77
N PRO A 189 -3.96 -7.87 11.86
CA PRO A 189 -2.92 -7.98 10.84
C PRO A 189 -3.46 -8.31 9.45
N ILE A 190 -2.80 -7.77 8.44
CA ILE A 190 -3.12 -7.92 7.01
C ILE A 190 -1.99 -8.72 6.34
N PRO A 191 -2.31 -9.60 5.35
CA PRO A 191 -1.28 -10.25 4.54
C PRO A 191 -0.31 -9.23 3.91
N SER A 192 0.98 -9.54 3.91
CA SER A 192 2.01 -8.68 3.29
C SER A 192 1.77 -8.52 1.80
N ILE A 193 2.31 -7.44 1.19
CA ILE A 193 2.24 -7.21 -0.25
C ILE A 193 3.63 -7.41 -0.88
N ILE A 194 3.65 -7.99 -2.08
CA ILE A 194 4.86 -8.24 -2.86
C ILE A 194 4.78 -7.36 -4.11
N PRO A 195 5.61 -6.31 -4.23
CA PRO A 195 5.76 -5.56 -5.47
C PRO A 195 6.59 -6.38 -6.47
N GLU A 196 6.17 -6.42 -7.73
CA GLU A 196 6.81 -7.22 -8.78
C GLU A 196 7.48 -6.37 -9.87
N THR A 197 6.97 -5.17 -10.12
CA THR A 197 7.51 -4.25 -11.14
C THR A 197 8.28 -3.09 -10.51
N GLU A 198 9.16 -2.44 -11.28
CA GLU A 198 9.91 -1.25 -10.81
C GLU A 198 8.97 -0.13 -10.32
N ASP A 199 7.85 0.08 -11.01
CA ASP A 199 6.86 1.09 -10.60
C ASP A 199 6.14 0.70 -9.30
N GLU A 200 5.89 -0.58 -9.07
CA GLU A 200 5.34 -1.07 -7.80
C GLU A 200 6.34 -0.96 -6.66
N ILE A 201 7.62 -1.26 -6.90
CA ILE A 201 8.71 -1.11 -5.92
C ILE A 201 8.83 0.37 -5.53
N ARG A 202 8.89 1.28 -6.50
CA ARG A 202 8.93 2.73 -6.24
C ARG A 202 7.75 3.18 -5.38
N ARG A 203 6.52 2.78 -5.72
CA ARG A 203 5.30 3.14 -4.95
C ARG A 203 5.32 2.56 -3.54
N PHE A 204 5.85 1.34 -3.38
CA PHE A 204 6.01 0.70 -2.09
C PHE A 204 6.97 1.46 -1.18
N GLU A 205 8.09 1.95 -1.70
CA GLU A 205 9.07 2.76 -0.98
C GLU A 205 8.52 4.16 -0.65
N GLU A 206 7.91 4.82 -1.62
CA GLU A 206 7.28 6.13 -1.42
C GLU A 206 6.15 6.11 -0.37
N ALA A 207 5.43 4.99 -0.22
CA ALA A 207 4.41 4.83 0.81
C ALA A 207 4.97 4.91 2.23
N GLU A 208 6.20 4.41 2.47
CA GLU A 208 6.87 4.58 3.77
C GLU A 208 7.19 6.06 4.03
N ILE A 209 7.70 6.76 3.02
CA ILE A 209 8.01 8.20 3.14
C ILE A 209 6.76 8.98 3.53
N ARG A 210 5.61 8.70 2.88
CA ARG A 210 4.33 9.35 3.22
C ARG A 210 3.88 9.03 4.63
N ARG A 211 4.02 7.76 5.06
CA ARG A 211 3.68 7.34 6.42
C ARG A 211 4.51 8.06 7.48
N GLU A 212 5.81 8.13 7.30
CA GLU A 212 6.70 8.82 8.23
C GLU A 212 6.43 10.33 8.29
N ALA A 213 6.10 10.95 7.14
CA ALA A 213 5.68 12.36 7.11
C ALA A 213 4.40 12.59 7.92
N ARG A 214 3.40 11.70 7.81
CA ARG A 214 2.15 11.78 8.61
C ARG A 214 2.44 11.65 10.11
N LYS A 215 3.28 10.71 10.51
CA LYS A 215 3.64 10.52 11.92
C LYS A 215 4.31 11.77 12.50
N LYS A 216 5.32 12.29 11.81
CA LYS A 216 6.02 13.51 12.22
C LYS A 216 5.07 14.70 12.38
N LEU A 217 4.15 14.87 11.42
CA LEU A 217 3.15 15.94 11.50
C LEU A 217 2.22 15.75 12.71
N ALA A 218 1.73 14.52 12.95
CA ALA A 218 0.88 14.22 14.09
C ALA A 218 1.59 14.49 15.44
N GLU A 219 2.86 14.11 15.57
CA GLU A 219 3.69 14.37 16.75
C GLU A 219 3.86 15.88 17.00
N GLN A 220 4.15 16.66 15.96
CA GLN A 220 4.30 18.11 16.04
C GLN A 220 2.99 18.82 16.45
N LEU A 221 1.84 18.29 16.07
CA LEU A 221 0.52 18.85 16.40
C LEU A 221 0.05 18.44 17.80
N SER A 222 0.44 17.25 18.27
CA SER A 222 0.06 16.74 19.61
C SER A 222 0.94 17.29 20.74
N SER A 223 2.07 17.91 20.43
CA SER A 223 3.00 18.53 21.41
C SER A 223 2.61 19.96 21.80
N LYS A 224 1.44 20.44 21.38
CA LYS A 224 0.85 21.73 21.76
C LYS A 224 -0.30 21.54 22.72
#